data_d30a23cdc8987b38253f8c3c8539b459
#
_entry.id   d30a23cdc8987b38253f8c3c8539b459
#
_cell.length_a   1.000
_cell.length_b   1.000
_cell.length_c   1.000
_cell.angle_alpha   90.00
_cell.angle_beta   90.00
_cell.angle_gamma   90.00
#
_symmetry.space_group_name_H-M   'P 1'
#
loop_
_entity.id
_entity.type
_entity.pdbx_description
1 polymer ?
#
loop_
_entity_poly.entity_id
_entity_poly.type
_entity_poly.pdbx_seq_one_letter_code
_entity_poly.pdbx_strand_id
1 'polypeptide(L)'
;IPAVMSGDVDCVIAGQSITAERAAQVDFSNPYYYASIVTLTKKDSAYANAASVADLAGATATSQLGTIWYDTCLPQIENANILPAQETAPAMLVALNSGACDIVVTDRPTAQAALVAYPDFTLLDFGGGDNDFKVSEEDINIGISMKKGNTALQSAINEVLSTMTADDYNAMMDDAISVQPLSE
;
A
#
# COMPACT_ATOMS: atom_id res chain seq x y z
N ILE A 1 -8.75 -4.89 12.10
CA ILE A 1 -8.42 -4.97 13.53
C ILE A 1 -9.70 -5.26 14.36
N PRO A 2 -10.80 -4.48 14.31
CA PRO A 2 -11.98 -4.73 15.17
C PRO A 2 -12.54 -6.15 15.08
N ALA A 3 -12.68 -6.70 13.88
CA ALA A 3 -13.21 -8.06 13.67
C ALA A 3 -12.34 -9.16 14.29
N VAL A 4 -11.02 -8.99 14.30
CA VAL A 4 -10.09 -9.90 15.01
C VAL A 4 -10.23 -9.78 16.51
N MET A 5 -10.35 -8.54 17.02
CA MET A 5 -10.49 -8.30 18.46
C MET A 5 -11.81 -8.84 19.01
N SER A 6 -12.92 -8.68 18.27
CA SER A 6 -14.23 -9.23 18.65
C SER A 6 -14.29 -10.76 18.55
N GLY A 7 -13.43 -11.37 17.70
CA GLY A 7 -13.44 -12.81 17.42
C GLY A 7 -14.43 -13.20 16.31
N ASP A 8 -14.89 -12.24 15.51
CA ASP A 8 -15.72 -12.50 14.33
C ASP A 8 -14.92 -13.23 13.23
N VAL A 9 -13.59 -13.04 13.25
CA VAL A 9 -12.63 -13.75 12.40
C VAL A 9 -11.43 -14.18 13.24
N ASP A 10 -10.80 -15.30 12.88
CA ASP A 10 -9.63 -15.84 13.58
C ASP A 10 -8.34 -15.07 13.26
N CYS A 11 -8.20 -14.65 11.99
CA CYS A 11 -7.07 -13.85 11.52
C CYS A 11 -7.47 -12.98 10.32
N VAL A 12 -6.60 -12.03 9.96
CA VAL A 12 -6.73 -11.19 8.74
C VAL A 12 -5.45 -11.24 7.94
N ILE A 13 -5.57 -11.60 6.66
CA ILE A 13 -4.52 -11.61 5.65
C ILE A 13 -4.94 -10.59 4.58
N ALA A 14 -4.50 -9.34 4.72
CA ALA A 14 -5.03 -8.24 3.90
C ALA A 14 -4.06 -7.06 3.78
N GLY A 15 -2.77 -7.29 3.59
CA GLY A 15 -1.79 -6.22 3.40
C GLY A 15 -1.63 -5.28 4.61
N GLN A 16 -1.85 -5.78 5.84
CA GLN A 16 -1.76 -4.96 7.03
C GLN A 16 -0.31 -4.76 7.48
N SER A 17 0.13 -3.50 7.54
CA SER A 17 1.42 -3.14 8.13
C SER A 17 1.45 -3.45 9.63
N ILE A 18 2.60 -3.94 10.12
CA ILE A 18 2.86 -4.26 11.54
C ILE A 18 3.30 -3.00 12.26
N THR A 19 2.38 -2.05 12.47
CA THR A 19 2.70 -0.84 13.22
C THR A 19 2.63 -1.07 14.72
N ALA A 20 3.40 -0.29 15.49
CA ALA A 20 3.38 -0.36 16.95
C ALA A 20 1.96 -0.15 17.53
N GLU A 21 1.17 0.76 16.94
CA GLU A 21 -0.22 1.00 17.35
C GLU A 21 -1.09 -0.25 17.16
N ARG A 22 -0.97 -0.92 16.01
CA ARG A 22 -1.72 -2.16 15.71
C ARG A 22 -1.26 -3.32 16.58
N ALA A 23 0.07 -3.46 16.77
CA ALA A 23 0.66 -4.50 17.61
C ALA A 23 0.28 -4.34 19.10
N ALA A 24 -0.10 -3.15 19.55
CA ALA A 24 -0.68 -2.96 20.88
C ALA A 24 -2.05 -3.64 21.04
N GLN A 25 -2.81 -3.79 19.94
CA GLN A 25 -4.21 -4.27 19.95
C GLN A 25 -4.32 -5.76 19.56
N VAL A 26 -3.50 -6.24 18.64
CA VAL A 26 -3.51 -7.60 18.08
C VAL A 26 -2.11 -8.18 18.03
N ASP A 27 -1.98 -9.49 17.85
CA ASP A 27 -0.71 -10.12 17.52
C ASP A 27 -0.58 -10.27 16.01
N PHE A 28 0.67 -10.29 15.52
CA PHE A 28 1.01 -10.48 14.12
C PHE A 28 1.89 -11.71 13.92
N SER A 29 1.82 -12.28 12.74
CA SER A 29 2.83 -13.21 12.25
C SER A 29 4.17 -12.51 12.03
N ASN A 30 5.22 -13.25 11.71
CA ASN A 30 6.39 -12.70 11.04
C ASN A 30 5.96 -11.98 9.75
N PRO A 31 6.69 -10.94 9.31
CA PRO A 31 6.41 -10.32 8.03
C PRO A 31 6.49 -11.36 6.90
N TYR A 32 5.53 -11.31 5.98
CA TYR A 32 5.53 -12.16 4.80
C TYR A 32 5.71 -11.39 3.50
N TYR A 33 5.51 -10.07 3.54
CA TYR A 33 5.69 -9.18 2.39
C TYR A 33 6.20 -7.82 2.86
N TYR A 34 6.96 -7.14 1.99
CA TYR A 34 7.47 -5.80 2.22
C TYR A 34 6.87 -4.88 1.17
N ALA A 35 6.00 -3.97 1.58
CA ALA A 35 5.32 -3.07 0.66
C ALA A 35 6.31 -2.04 0.08
N SER A 36 6.35 -1.94 -1.23
CA SER A 36 7.01 -0.83 -1.93
C SER A 36 6.00 0.28 -2.15
N ILE A 37 6.32 1.48 -1.70
CA ILE A 37 5.51 2.67 -1.92
C ILE A 37 5.86 3.26 -3.27
N VAL A 38 4.85 3.57 -4.05
CA VAL A 38 5.02 4.15 -5.39
C VAL A 38 3.97 5.25 -5.61
N THR A 39 4.22 6.08 -6.60
CA THR A 39 3.27 7.12 -7.03
C THR A 39 2.75 6.79 -8.42
N LEU A 40 1.47 6.98 -8.66
CA LEU A 40 0.87 6.97 -9.99
C LEU A 40 0.52 8.37 -10.43
N THR A 41 0.74 8.65 -11.70
CA THR A 41 0.31 9.86 -12.38
C THR A 41 -0.08 9.55 -13.82
N LYS A 42 -0.64 10.52 -14.56
CA LYS A 42 -0.88 10.36 -15.99
C LYS A 42 0.40 10.61 -16.79
N LYS A 43 0.56 9.93 -17.92
CA LYS A 43 1.71 10.09 -18.83
C LYS A 43 1.87 11.51 -19.38
N ASP A 44 0.79 12.26 -19.50
CA ASP A 44 0.75 13.66 -19.96
C ASP A 44 0.79 14.67 -18.81
N SER A 45 0.89 14.21 -17.56
CA SER A 45 1.02 15.07 -16.38
C SER A 45 2.37 15.78 -16.33
N ALA A 46 2.39 16.98 -15.74
CA ALA A 46 3.62 17.68 -15.41
C ALA A 46 4.57 16.86 -14.51
N TYR A 47 4.03 15.90 -13.76
CA TYR A 47 4.75 15.04 -12.83
C TYR A 47 5.20 13.70 -13.43
N ALA A 48 4.92 13.43 -14.71
CA ALA A 48 5.19 12.11 -15.33
C ALA A 48 6.68 11.69 -15.33
N ASN A 49 7.59 12.64 -15.19
CA ASN A 49 9.03 12.40 -15.17
C ASN A 49 9.67 12.72 -13.81
N ALA A 50 8.87 12.81 -12.74
CA ALA A 50 9.41 13.03 -11.40
C ALA A 50 10.34 11.87 -11.00
N ALA A 51 11.51 12.20 -10.46
CA ALA A 51 12.53 11.25 -10.03
C ALA A 51 12.72 11.23 -8.50
N SER A 52 11.96 12.05 -7.79
CA SER A 52 12.00 12.17 -6.33
C SER A 52 10.67 12.68 -5.79
N VAL A 53 10.44 12.52 -4.49
CA VAL A 53 9.31 13.14 -3.77
C VAL A 53 9.35 14.67 -3.88
N ALA A 54 10.55 15.27 -3.94
CA ALA A 54 10.70 16.72 -4.08
C ALA A 54 10.15 17.23 -5.44
N ASP A 55 10.22 16.43 -6.50
CA ASP A 55 9.68 16.80 -7.83
C ASP A 55 8.15 16.79 -7.86
N LEU A 56 7.49 16.26 -6.83
CA LEU A 56 6.03 16.27 -6.69
C LEU A 56 5.51 17.56 -6.02
N ALA A 57 6.37 18.53 -5.69
CA ALA A 57 5.99 19.73 -4.99
C ALA A 57 4.81 20.45 -5.67
N GLY A 58 3.81 20.85 -4.88
CA GLY A 58 2.61 21.54 -5.34
C GLY A 58 1.55 20.67 -6.01
N ALA A 59 1.77 19.37 -6.14
CA ALA A 59 0.79 18.46 -6.74
C ALA A 59 -0.53 18.41 -5.96
N THR A 60 -1.64 18.28 -6.69
CA THR A 60 -2.92 17.89 -6.11
C THR A 60 -2.91 16.37 -5.95
N ALA A 61 -3.01 15.89 -4.70
CA ALA A 61 -2.77 14.50 -4.35
C ALA A 61 -3.88 13.91 -3.50
N THR A 62 -4.12 12.61 -3.66
CA THR A 62 -4.96 11.83 -2.75
C THR A 62 -4.40 10.41 -2.60
N SER A 63 -4.97 9.65 -1.68
CA SER A 63 -4.70 8.23 -1.49
C SER A 63 -5.86 7.55 -0.79
N GLN A 64 -5.72 6.25 -0.49
CA GLN A 64 -6.76 5.48 0.17
C GLN A 64 -6.81 5.80 1.67
N LEU A 65 -8.02 5.90 2.20
CA LEU A 65 -8.30 6.16 3.61
C LEU A 65 -7.72 5.08 4.52
N GLY A 66 -7.13 5.51 5.64
CA GLY A 66 -6.59 4.61 6.68
C GLY A 66 -5.31 3.88 6.26
N THR A 67 -4.57 4.43 5.30
CA THR A 67 -3.29 3.92 4.85
C THR A 67 -2.16 4.87 5.21
N ILE A 68 -0.95 4.33 5.36
CA ILE A 68 0.28 5.13 5.54
C ILE A 68 0.54 6.04 4.34
N TRP A 69 0.04 5.68 3.17
CA TRP A 69 0.21 6.49 1.96
C TRP A 69 -0.47 7.84 2.10
N TYR A 70 -1.68 7.86 2.68
CA TYR A 70 -2.41 9.09 2.97
C TYR A 70 -1.86 9.83 4.19
N ASP A 71 -1.69 9.12 5.31
CA ASP A 71 -1.40 9.75 6.61
C ASP A 71 0.07 10.12 6.78
N THR A 72 0.99 9.34 6.14
CA THR A 72 2.44 9.51 6.31
C THR A 72 3.13 10.03 5.04
N CYS A 73 2.77 9.51 3.85
CA CYS A 73 3.51 9.86 2.63
C CYS A 73 3.07 11.19 2.04
N LEU A 74 1.76 11.43 1.85
CA LEU A 74 1.28 12.67 1.24
C LEU A 74 1.75 13.95 1.96
N PRO A 75 1.79 14.01 3.31
CA PRO A 75 2.29 15.20 4.01
C PRO A 75 3.77 15.52 3.77
N GLN A 76 4.55 14.60 3.20
CA GLN A 76 5.97 14.83 2.87
C GLN A 76 6.15 15.58 1.55
N ILE A 77 5.11 15.69 0.74
CA ILE A 77 5.16 16.40 -0.54
C ILE A 77 5.02 17.90 -0.25
N GLU A 78 6.04 18.67 -0.58
CA GLU A 78 6.09 20.10 -0.30
C GLU A 78 4.94 20.84 -1.00
N ASN A 79 4.18 21.64 -0.24
CA ASN A 79 3.05 22.45 -0.74
C ASN A 79 1.98 21.64 -1.51
N ALA A 80 1.85 20.34 -1.28
CA ALA A 80 0.80 19.54 -1.92
C ALA A 80 -0.61 20.03 -1.51
N ASN A 81 -1.52 20.04 -2.50
CA ASN A 81 -2.95 20.18 -2.25
C ASN A 81 -3.55 18.78 -1.98
N ILE A 82 -3.58 18.38 -0.71
CA ILE A 82 -4.07 17.05 -0.31
C ILE A 82 -5.59 17.06 -0.27
N LEU A 83 -6.21 16.31 -1.18
CA LEU A 83 -7.65 16.11 -1.25
C LEU A 83 -8.11 15.10 -0.17
N PRO A 84 -9.41 15.05 0.15
CA PRO A 84 -9.96 14.02 1.03
C PRO A 84 -9.57 12.61 0.56
N ALA A 85 -9.25 11.75 1.53
CA ALA A 85 -8.90 10.36 1.25
C ALA A 85 -10.06 9.61 0.57
N GLN A 86 -9.72 8.66 -0.28
CA GLN A 86 -10.68 7.83 -1.00
C GLN A 86 -10.98 6.55 -0.20
N GLU A 87 -12.22 6.12 -0.14
CA GLU A 87 -12.60 4.94 0.66
C GLU A 87 -12.03 3.63 0.11
N THR A 88 -11.81 3.55 -1.21
CA THR A 88 -11.33 2.34 -1.89
C THR A 88 -10.25 2.66 -2.91
N ALA A 89 -9.43 1.65 -3.25
CA ALA A 89 -8.43 1.78 -4.31
C ALA A 89 -9.07 2.09 -5.68
N PRO A 90 -10.18 1.46 -6.12
CA PRO A 90 -10.86 1.88 -7.34
C PRO A 90 -11.29 3.35 -7.34
N ALA A 91 -11.86 3.87 -6.24
CA ALA A 91 -12.24 5.27 -6.15
C ALA A 91 -11.03 6.21 -6.28
N MET A 92 -9.89 5.86 -5.68
CA MET A 92 -8.63 6.57 -5.80
C MET A 92 -8.16 6.61 -7.26
N LEU A 93 -8.20 5.49 -7.97
CA LEU A 93 -7.80 5.42 -9.38
C LEU A 93 -8.75 6.20 -10.30
N VAL A 94 -10.05 6.20 -10.00
CA VAL A 94 -11.03 7.04 -10.71
C VAL A 94 -10.74 8.52 -10.49
N ALA A 95 -10.37 8.96 -9.29
CA ALA A 95 -9.99 10.35 -9.03
C ALA A 95 -8.79 10.79 -9.89
N LEU A 96 -7.75 9.93 -10.00
CA LEU A 96 -6.60 10.18 -10.87
C LEU A 96 -7.04 10.20 -12.36
N ASN A 97 -7.82 9.22 -12.79
CA ASN A 97 -8.24 9.09 -14.17
C ASN A 97 -9.08 10.29 -14.65
N SER A 98 -9.97 10.77 -13.80
CA SER A 98 -10.80 11.96 -14.09
C SER A 98 -10.05 13.28 -14.09
N GLY A 99 -8.80 13.31 -13.59
CA GLY A 99 -8.02 14.52 -13.40
C GLY A 99 -8.44 15.34 -12.17
N ALA A 100 -9.17 14.74 -11.23
CA ALA A 100 -9.48 15.38 -9.94
C ALA A 100 -8.21 15.59 -9.09
N CYS A 101 -7.21 14.73 -9.27
CA CYS A 101 -5.87 14.90 -8.70
C CYS A 101 -4.80 14.64 -9.77
N ASP A 102 -3.59 15.12 -9.50
CA ASP A 102 -2.43 14.96 -10.38
C ASP A 102 -1.71 13.64 -10.12
N ILE A 103 -1.70 13.23 -8.85
CA ILE A 103 -0.99 12.04 -8.38
C ILE A 103 -1.80 11.27 -7.34
N VAL A 104 -1.53 9.98 -7.22
CA VAL A 104 -1.94 9.16 -6.07
C VAL A 104 -0.73 8.35 -5.57
N VAL A 105 -0.62 8.19 -4.25
CA VAL A 105 0.40 7.35 -3.62
C VAL A 105 -0.25 6.03 -3.19
N THR A 106 0.40 4.91 -3.48
CA THR A 106 -0.12 3.57 -3.20
C THR A 106 1.01 2.54 -3.11
N ASP A 107 0.68 1.25 -2.92
CA ASP A 107 1.65 0.17 -3.05
C ASP A 107 1.90 -0.23 -4.51
N ARG A 108 3.02 -0.90 -4.73
CA ARG A 108 3.41 -1.38 -6.05
C ARG A 108 2.40 -2.36 -6.67
N PRO A 109 1.85 -3.38 -5.96
CA PRO A 109 0.86 -4.28 -6.53
C PRO A 109 -0.39 -3.55 -7.05
N THR A 110 -0.96 -2.64 -6.26
CA THR A 110 -2.11 -1.81 -6.67
C THR A 110 -1.76 -0.95 -7.89
N ALA A 111 -0.56 -0.35 -7.91
CA ALA A 111 -0.12 0.45 -9.03
C ALA A 111 0.08 -0.38 -10.31
N GLN A 112 0.67 -1.57 -10.22
CA GLN A 112 0.87 -2.46 -11.36
C GLN A 112 -0.48 -2.90 -11.96
N ALA A 113 -1.43 -3.28 -11.12
CA ALA A 113 -2.77 -3.62 -11.56
C ALA A 113 -3.46 -2.40 -12.20
N ALA A 114 -3.28 -1.18 -11.66
CA ALA A 114 -3.80 0.05 -12.23
C ALA A 114 -3.27 0.32 -13.65
N LEU A 115 -1.99 0.02 -13.94
CA LEU A 115 -1.42 0.20 -15.28
C LEU A 115 -2.08 -0.70 -16.34
N VAL A 116 -2.63 -1.84 -15.93
CA VAL A 116 -3.39 -2.72 -16.83
C VAL A 116 -4.75 -2.11 -17.16
N ALA A 117 -5.45 -1.58 -16.14
CA ALA A 117 -6.78 -0.98 -16.30
C ALA A 117 -6.76 0.42 -16.94
N TYR A 118 -5.68 1.18 -16.70
CA TYR A 118 -5.50 2.55 -17.14
C TYR A 118 -4.16 2.72 -17.89
N PRO A 119 -4.10 2.41 -19.20
CA PRO A 119 -2.86 2.46 -19.99
C PRO A 119 -2.21 3.84 -20.07
N ASP A 120 -2.96 4.91 -19.78
CA ASP A 120 -2.47 6.29 -19.77
C ASP A 120 -1.77 6.66 -18.42
N PHE A 121 -1.75 5.76 -17.46
CA PHE A 121 -1.01 5.98 -16.23
C PHE A 121 0.46 5.62 -16.40
N THR A 122 1.29 6.23 -15.57
CA THR A 122 2.69 5.88 -15.37
C THR A 122 2.98 5.73 -13.89
N LEU A 123 3.85 4.76 -13.57
CA LEU A 123 4.32 4.48 -12.23
C LEU A 123 5.65 5.19 -12.01
N LEU A 124 5.73 5.95 -10.93
CA LEU A 124 6.94 6.60 -10.45
C LEU A 124 7.44 5.81 -9.24
N ASP A 125 8.63 5.26 -9.35
CA ASP A 125 9.33 4.55 -8.29
C ASP A 125 10.63 5.28 -8.00
N PHE A 126 10.74 5.84 -6.80
CA PHE A 126 11.90 6.63 -6.42
C PHE A 126 13.05 5.79 -5.85
N GLY A 127 12.88 4.45 -5.76
CA GLY A 127 13.95 3.50 -5.48
C GLY A 127 14.47 3.51 -4.05
N GLY A 128 13.75 4.11 -3.12
CA GLY A 128 14.17 4.25 -1.73
C GLY A 128 15.23 5.34 -1.49
N GLY A 129 15.76 5.39 -0.28
CA GLY A 129 16.81 6.34 0.09
C GLY A 129 16.31 7.78 0.20
N ASP A 130 17.15 8.73 -0.20
CA ASP A 130 16.89 10.18 0.04
C ASP A 130 15.87 10.76 -0.94
N ASN A 131 15.63 10.12 -2.06
CA ASN A 131 14.70 10.59 -3.08
C ASN A 131 13.26 10.12 -2.84
N ASP A 132 13.05 9.15 -1.93
CA ASP A 132 11.77 8.50 -1.69
C ASP A 132 11.08 9.00 -0.41
N PHE A 133 9.83 8.58 -0.23
CA PHE A 133 9.10 8.81 1.00
C PHE A 133 9.83 8.20 2.21
N LYS A 134 9.91 8.96 3.29
CA LYS A 134 10.49 8.51 4.54
C LYS A 134 9.42 7.74 5.32
N VAL A 135 9.58 6.44 5.38
CA VAL A 135 8.71 5.52 6.13
C VAL A 135 9.57 4.62 7.01
N SER A 136 9.00 4.15 8.11
CA SER A 136 9.68 3.19 8.97
C SER A 136 9.57 1.77 8.40
N GLU A 137 10.45 0.86 8.84
CA GLU A 137 10.28 -0.57 8.52
C GLU A 137 8.91 -1.10 8.97
N GLU A 138 8.39 -0.61 10.10
CA GLU A 138 7.08 -1.00 10.63
C GLU A 138 5.93 -0.63 9.68
N ASP A 139 6.08 0.43 8.89
CA ASP A 139 5.06 0.87 7.95
C ASP A 139 4.96 -0.01 6.71
N ILE A 140 6.07 -0.63 6.31
CA ILE A 140 6.16 -1.44 5.09
C ILE A 140 6.13 -2.95 5.34
N ASN A 141 6.37 -3.41 6.58
CA ASN A 141 6.30 -4.82 6.97
C ASN A 141 4.84 -5.29 7.00
N ILE A 142 4.48 -6.24 6.16
CA ILE A 142 3.12 -6.77 6.07
C ILE A 142 3.04 -8.10 6.81
N GLY A 143 2.09 -8.21 7.74
CA GLY A 143 1.87 -9.40 8.54
C GLY A 143 0.40 -9.83 8.62
N ILE A 144 0.20 -11.06 9.06
CA ILE A 144 -1.13 -11.64 9.32
C ILE A 144 -1.51 -11.29 10.75
N SER A 145 -2.59 -10.53 10.93
CA SER A 145 -3.05 -10.18 12.28
C SER A 145 -4.01 -11.22 12.87
N MET A 146 -3.92 -11.44 14.17
CA MET A 146 -4.76 -12.37 14.93
C MET A 146 -5.03 -11.85 16.33
N LYS A 147 -6.00 -12.44 17.00
CA LYS A 147 -6.36 -12.05 18.37
C LYS A 147 -5.17 -12.19 19.31
N LYS A 148 -4.97 -11.18 20.14
CA LYS A 148 -3.86 -11.13 21.10
C LYS A 148 -3.84 -12.35 22.02
N GLY A 149 -2.67 -12.95 22.16
CA GLY A 149 -2.44 -14.17 22.98
C GLY A 149 -2.76 -15.48 22.25
N ASN A 150 -3.15 -15.46 20.96
CA ASN A 150 -3.34 -16.68 20.18
C ASN A 150 -2.02 -17.24 19.64
N THR A 151 -1.15 -17.64 20.55
CA THR A 151 0.22 -18.10 20.23
C THR A 151 0.24 -19.39 19.42
N ALA A 152 -0.78 -20.25 19.56
CA ALA A 152 -0.87 -21.49 18.80
C ALA A 152 -1.09 -21.19 17.30
N LEU A 153 -2.02 -20.28 16.98
CA LEU A 153 -2.27 -19.84 15.60
C LEU A 153 -1.07 -19.09 15.03
N GLN A 154 -0.46 -18.20 15.82
CA GLN A 154 0.74 -17.46 15.42
C GLN A 154 1.89 -18.42 15.04
N SER A 155 2.14 -19.42 15.87
CA SER A 155 3.20 -20.40 15.60
C SER A 155 2.94 -21.23 14.35
N ALA A 156 1.69 -21.70 14.16
CA ALA A 156 1.32 -22.46 12.98
C ALA A 156 1.44 -21.63 11.69
N ILE A 157 1.00 -20.37 11.71
CA ILE A 157 1.18 -19.45 10.59
C ILE A 157 2.66 -19.22 10.29
N ASN A 158 3.48 -18.92 11.31
CA ASN A 158 4.91 -18.66 11.12
C ASN A 158 5.65 -19.90 10.61
N GLU A 159 5.25 -21.11 11.01
CA GLU A 159 5.81 -22.35 10.47
C GLU A 159 5.57 -22.44 8.96
N VAL A 160 4.36 -22.17 8.49
CA VAL A 160 4.05 -22.16 7.05
C VAL A 160 4.83 -21.04 6.33
N LEU A 161 4.80 -19.82 6.84
CA LEU A 161 5.51 -18.69 6.22
C LEU A 161 7.02 -18.94 6.09
N SER A 162 7.62 -19.68 7.04
CA SER A 162 9.05 -20.01 7.01
C SER A 162 9.45 -20.97 5.88
N THR A 163 8.49 -21.66 5.27
CA THR A 163 8.73 -22.55 4.13
C THR A 163 8.65 -21.83 2.78
N MET A 164 8.18 -20.58 2.75
CA MET A 164 7.97 -19.80 1.53
C MET A 164 9.19 -18.91 1.26
N THR A 165 9.55 -18.81 0.00
CA THR A 165 10.63 -17.96 -0.48
C THR A 165 10.11 -16.62 -1.03
N ALA A 166 10.98 -15.64 -1.25
CA ALA A 166 10.60 -14.40 -1.91
C ALA A 166 10.02 -14.63 -3.32
N ASP A 167 10.53 -15.62 -4.04
CA ASP A 167 10.03 -15.96 -5.38
C ASP A 167 8.62 -16.54 -5.34
N ASP A 168 8.28 -17.33 -4.31
CA ASP A 168 6.91 -17.83 -4.10
C ASP A 168 5.94 -16.68 -3.87
N TYR A 169 6.31 -15.69 -3.04
CA TYR A 169 5.47 -14.50 -2.80
C TYR A 169 5.31 -13.65 -4.05
N ASN A 170 6.38 -13.44 -4.82
CA ASN A 170 6.33 -12.68 -6.06
C ASN A 170 5.41 -13.36 -7.09
N ALA A 171 5.55 -14.68 -7.27
CA ALA A 171 4.70 -15.43 -8.18
C ALA A 171 3.21 -15.35 -7.80
N MET A 172 2.87 -15.49 -6.50
CA MET A 172 1.49 -15.33 -6.02
C MET A 172 0.98 -13.91 -6.20
N MET A 173 1.85 -12.89 -6.04
CA MET A 173 1.47 -11.51 -6.26
C MET A 173 1.17 -11.24 -7.74
N ASP A 174 2.00 -11.74 -8.66
CA ASP A 174 1.78 -11.60 -10.10
C ASP A 174 0.46 -12.26 -10.53
N ASP A 175 0.17 -13.46 -10.01
CA ASP A 175 -1.10 -14.14 -10.25
C ASP A 175 -2.29 -13.33 -9.71
N ALA A 176 -2.20 -12.79 -8.50
CA ALA A 176 -3.24 -11.98 -7.88
C ALA A 176 -3.50 -10.69 -8.68
N ILE A 177 -2.44 -10.00 -9.13
CA ILE A 177 -2.55 -8.80 -9.96
C ILE A 177 -3.28 -9.12 -11.28
N SER A 178 -3.00 -10.28 -11.89
CA SER A 178 -3.58 -10.67 -13.17
C SER A 178 -5.10 -10.86 -13.13
N VAL A 179 -5.66 -11.14 -11.95
CA VAL A 179 -7.09 -11.43 -11.75
C VAL A 179 -7.82 -10.39 -10.91
N GLN A 180 -7.12 -9.34 -10.46
CA GLN A 180 -7.71 -8.31 -9.60
C GLN A 180 -8.71 -7.43 -10.37
N PRO A 181 -9.98 -7.35 -9.97
CA PRO A 181 -10.93 -6.43 -10.56
C PRO A 181 -10.66 -5.00 -10.06
N LEU A 182 -10.18 -4.12 -10.93
CA LEU A 182 -9.94 -2.69 -10.62
C LEU A 182 -10.98 -1.76 -11.24
N SER A 183 -11.95 -2.29 -11.93
CA SER A 183 -13.07 -1.55 -12.52
C SER A 183 -14.38 -2.14 -12.00
N GLU A 184 -15.16 -1.35 -11.30
CA GLU A 184 -16.60 -1.50 -11.21
C GLU A 184 -17.29 -0.45 -12.11
#